data_426bf55fa019f8719d85d85bccd83831
#
_entry.id   426bf55fa019f8719d85d85bccd83831
#
_cell.length_a   1.000
_cell.length_b   1.000
_cell.length_c   1.000
_cell.angle_alpha   90.00
_cell.angle_beta   90.00
_cell.angle_gamma   90.00
#
_symmetry.space_group_name_H-M   'P 1'
#
loop_
_entity.id
_entity.type
_entity.pdbx_description
1 polymer ?
#
loop_
_entity_poly.entity_id
_entity_poly.type
_entity_poly.pdbx_seq_one_letter_code
_entity_poly.pdbx_strand_id
1 'polypeptide(L)'
;FRRVLFRSVQFTHLYAFRNRFEKYTSRGDTVVKKEMIAMLLAGGQGSRLGVLTSKVAKPAVAFGGKYRIIDFPLSNCINSGIDTVGVLTQYQPLRLNTHIGIGIPWDLDKNVGGVTVLPPYEKVGKTEWYTGTANAIYQNLAYMESFNPDYVLILSGDHIYKMDYEVMLDFHKAHNADVSIAVMPVPQEEASRFGIVVTDETGRITEFQEKPAHPKSNLASMGIYIFTWKALKEALIALSEQNNCDFGKHVIPYCHEKGERLVAYEYNGYWKDVGTLGSYWEANMELIDIIPEFNLYEEFWKIYTKNDILPPQYISEDAVLDRCLIGDGTEVYGEVHNSIIGCGVVIEKGAIVRDSIIMQNAVIKEGAVIDKAIIAEQAVIGERAQLGVGEEVPNKVKPAVYAFGLTVIGEKAVVPPDVKIGKNTAVTGITLPEDYPDGVLASGETLDKAGDVA
;
A
#
# COMPACT_ATOMS: atom_id res chain seq x y z
N PHE A 1 27.54 -32.18 -0.26
CA PHE A 1 27.66 -31.16 0.78
C PHE A 1 26.43 -30.19 0.83
N ARG A 2 25.79 -29.88 -0.30
CA ARG A 2 24.58 -28.99 -0.32
C ARG A 2 23.29 -29.64 0.24
N ARG A 3 23.17 -30.97 0.28
CA ARG A 3 21.96 -31.68 0.80
C ARG A 3 21.90 -31.81 2.32
N VAL A 4 22.96 -31.59 3.05
CA VAL A 4 23.01 -31.76 4.52
C VAL A 4 22.63 -30.44 5.22
N LEU A 5 22.92 -29.28 4.64
CA LEU A 5 22.53 -27.98 5.22
C LEU A 5 21.01 -27.72 5.13
N PHE A 6 20.32 -28.23 4.10
CA PHE A 6 18.87 -28.07 3.95
C PHE A 6 18.03 -28.84 5.00
N ARG A 7 18.56 -29.93 5.54
CA ARG A 7 17.84 -30.72 6.56
C ARG A 7 17.94 -30.11 7.97
N SER A 8 18.99 -29.38 8.28
CA SER A 8 19.16 -28.76 9.60
C SER A 8 18.26 -27.56 9.83
N VAL A 9 17.98 -26.76 8.78
CA VAL A 9 17.08 -25.59 8.86
C VAL A 9 15.61 -26.03 9.01
N GLN A 10 15.18 -27.08 8.29
CA GLN A 10 13.82 -27.61 8.43
C GLN A 10 13.53 -28.22 9.82
N PHE A 11 14.51 -28.82 10.46
CA PHE A 11 14.33 -29.39 11.79
C PHE A 11 14.25 -28.32 12.88
N THR A 12 14.92 -27.21 12.74
CA THR A 12 14.87 -26.10 13.70
C THR A 12 13.49 -25.39 13.65
N HIS A 13 12.92 -25.21 12.46
CA HIS A 13 11.56 -24.65 12.33
C HIS A 13 10.46 -25.59 12.84
N LEU A 14 10.58 -26.90 12.64
CA LEU A 14 9.63 -27.88 13.15
C LEU A 14 9.69 -28.01 14.69
N TYR A 15 10.85 -27.83 15.29
CA TYR A 15 11.01 -27.88 16.77
C TYR A 15 10.47 -26.58 17.41
N ALA A 16 10.65 -25.43 16.80
CA ALA A 16 10.05 -24.16 17.22
C ALA A 16 8.51 -24.22 17.14
N PHE A 17 7.97 -24.84 16.10
CA PHE A 17 6.53 -25.02 15.93
C PHE A 17 5.92 -25.95 16.98
N ARG A 18 6.60 -27.04 17.36
CA ARG A 18 6.10 -28.02 18.34
C ARG A 18 6.11 -27.46 19.75
N ASN A 19 7.14 -26.71 20.14
CA ASN A 19 7.21 -26.10 21.48
C ASN A 19 6.22 -24.94 21.68
N ARG A 20 5.70 -24.34 20.59
CA ARG A 20 4.66 -23.30 20.65
C ARG A 20 3.29 -23.89 21.03
N PHE A 21 2.98 -25.15 20.64
CA PHE A 21 1.69 -25.78 20.94
C PHE A 21 1.53 -26.26 22.40
N GLU A 22 2.60 -26.57 23.09
CA GLU A 22 2.53 -27.13 24.47
C GLU A 22 2.33 -26.06 25.57
N LYS A 23 2.41 -24.76 25.25
CA LYS A 23 2.25 -23.66 26.21
C LYS A 23 0.79 -23.21 26.45
N TYR A 24 -0.20 -23.80 25.78
CA TYR A 24 -1.57 -23.26 25.73
C TYR A 24 -2.65 -24.15 26.38
N THR A 25 -2.36 -24.92 27.38
CA THR A 25 -3.42 -25.67 28.10
C THR A 25 -3.38 -25.44 29.61
N SER A 26 -4.04 -24.38 30.07
CA SER A 26 -4.64 -24.35 31.42
C SER A 26 -5.99 -23.63 31.34
N ARG A 27 -7.03 -24.31 31.78
CA ARG A 27 -8.43 -23.85 31.83
C ARG A 27 -8.64 -22.85 32.96
N GLY A 28 -9.30 -21.74 32.64
CA GLY A 28 -9.84 -20.75 33.58
C GLY A 28 -9.76 -19.38 32.95
N ASP A 29 -10.90 -18.76 32.57
CA ASP A 29 -11.09 -17.42 31.95
C ASP A 29 -9.91 -17.01 31.05
N THR A 30 -9.87 -17.59 29.85
CA THR A 30 -8.76 -17.42 28.93
C THR A 30 -8.89 -16.10 28.19
N VAL A 31 -8.33 -15.04 28.75
CA VAL A 31 -7.73 -13.99 27.92
C VAL A 31 -6.65 -14.72 27.10
N VAL A 32 -6.89 -14.90 25.80
CA VAL A 32 -5.90 -15.53 24.93
C VAL A 32 -4.79 -14.52 24.73
N LYS A 33 -3.74 -14.66 25.56
CA LYS A 33 -2.57 -13.80 25.48
C LYS A 33 -1.88 -14.00 24.13
N LYS A 34 -1.70 -12.90 23.39
CA LYS A 34 -0.92 -12.86 22.15
C LYS A 34 0.45 -12.26 22.44
N GLU A 35 1.51 -12.82 21.90
CA GLU A 35 2.84 -12.24 22.06
C GLU A 35 2.89 -10.88 21.35
N MET A 36 2.49 -10.82 20.08
CA MET A 36 2.43 -9.60 19.31
C MET A 36 1.11 -9.51 18.53
N ILE A 37 0.54 -8.32 18.46
CA ILE A 37 -0.58 -7.96 17.57
C ILE A 37 -0.15 -6.83 16.63
N ALA A 38 -0.79 -6.74 15.47
CA ALA A 38 -0.54 -5.66 14.53
C ALA A 38 -1.70 -4.65 14.50
N MET A 39 -1.34 -3.37 14.41
CA MET A 39 -2.27 -2.26 14.21
C MET A 39 -1.89 -1.56 12.90
N LEU A 40 -2.74 -1.70 11.89
CA LEU A 40 -2.50 -1.28 10.53
C LEU A 40 -3.25 0.03 10.22
N LEU A 41 -2.51 1.11 10.02
CA LEU A 41 -3.04 2.44 9.74
C LEU A 41 -3.43 2.53 8.25
N ALA A 42 -4.72 2.48 7.95
CA ALA A 42 -5.27 2.45 6.61
C ALA A 42 -6.26 3.61 6.32
N GLY A 43 -6.16 4.71 7.06
CA GLY A 43 -7.10 5.84 7.00
C GLY A 43 -6.68 7.02 6.11
N GLY A 44 -5.54 6.97 5.43
CA GLY A 44 -5.01 8.09 4.65
C GLY A 44 -5.78 8.39 3.37
N GLN A 45 -6.00 9.69 3.06
CA GLN A 45 -6.70 10.14 1.85
C GLN A 45 -5.91 9.85 0.55
N GLY A 46 -4.57 9.89 0.60
CA GLY A 46 -3.74 9.68 -0.58
C GLY A 46 -3.88 10.77 -1.65
N SER A 47 -4.14 12.02 -1.28
CA SER A 47 -4.44 13.15 -2.19
C SER A 47 -3.41 13.36 -3.32
N ARG A 48 -2.16 12.91 -3.12
CA ARG A 48 -1.08 12.97 -4.11
C ARG A 48 -1.21 11.93 -5.25
N LEU A 49 -2.13 10.95 -5.13
CA LEU A 49 -2.50 10.03 -6.21
C LEU A 49 -3.66 10.57 -7.08
N GLY A 50 -4.10 11.80 -6.83
CA GLY A 50 -5.07 12.49 -7.66
C GLY A 50 -6.39 11.73 -7.83
N VAL A 51 -6.78 11.53 -9.09
CA VAL A 51 -8.05 10.87 -9.43
C VAL A 51 -8.14 9.41 -8.97
N LEU A 52 -7.01 8.72 -8.74
CA LEU A 52 -7.00 7.33 -8.30
C LEU A 52 -7.54 7.16 -6.87
N THR A 53 -7.49 8.23 -6.06
CA THR A 53 -7.95 8.21 -4.67
C THR A 53 -9.14 9.14 -4.42
N SER A 54 -9.81 9.60 -5.46
CA SER A 54 -11.00 10.44 -5.34
C SER A 54 -12.18 9.70 -4.69
N LYS A 55 -12.31 8.40 -4.96
CA LYS A 55 -13.42 7.53 -4.50
C LYS A 55 -12.99 6.35 -3.65
N VAL A 56 -11.70 6.17 -3.42
CA VAL A 56 -11.14 5.05 -2.64
C VAL A 56 -10.01 5.50 -1.73
N ALA A 57 -9.83 4.85 -0.59
CA ALA A 57 -8.66 5.05 0.25
C ALA A 57 -7.39 4.56 -0.45
N LYS A 58 -6.22 5.21 -0.22
CA LYS A 58 -4.94 4.82 -0.82
C LYS A 58 -4.63 3.33 -0.66
N PRO A 59 -4.83 2.69 0.52
CA PRO A 59 -4.59 1.26 0.68
C PRO A 59 -5.45 0.34 -0.22
N ALA A 60 -6.57 0.85 -0.74
CA ALA A 60 -7.46 0.08 -1.64
C ALA A 60 -7.13 0.26 -3.14
N VAL A 61 -6.15 1.09 -3.49
CA VAL A 61 -5.72 1.27 -4.88
C VAL A 61 -5.09 -0.03 -5.40
N ALA A 62 -5.43 -0.40 -6.65
CA ALA A 62 -4.91 -1.58 -7.32
C ALA A 62 -3.38 -1.49 -7.55
N PHE A 63 -2.67 -2.62 -7.53
CA PHE A 63 -1.23 -2.69 -7.75
C PHE A 63 -0.86 -4.04 -8.39
N GLY A 64 0.11 -4.03 -9.32
CA GLY A 64 0.64 -5.26 -9.91
C GLY A 64 -0.41 -6.11 -10.64
N GLY A 65 -1.44 -5.48 -11.21
CA GLY A 65 -2.48 -6.12 -12.02
C GLY A 65 -3.61 -6.77 -11.23
N LYS A 66 -3.37 -7.34 -10.04
CA LYS A 66 -4.42 -8.04 -9.28
C LYS A 66 -4.48 -7.71 -7.79
N TYR A 67 -3.43 -7.17 -7.22
CA TYR A 67 -3.34 -6.84 -5.80
C TYR A 67 -3.91 -5.45 -5.49
N ARG A 68 -4.06 -5.17 -4.20
CA ARG A 68 -4.24 -3.82 -3.65
C ARG A 68 -3.09 -3.52 -2.69
N ILE A 69 -2.79 -2.24 -2.47
CA ILE A 69 -1.64 -1.85 -1.62
C ILE A 69 -1.74 -2.48 -0.22
N ILE A 70 -2.94 -2.60 0.36
CA ILE A 70 -3.18 -3.21 1.67
C ILE A 70 -2.80 -4.70 1.76
N ASP A 71 -2.76 -5.41 0.63
CA ASP A 71 -2.48 -6.84 0.59
C ASP A 71 -1.06 -7.16 1.04
N PHE A 72 -0.12 -6.23 0.82
CA PHE A 72 1.29 -6.39 1.19
C PHE A 72 1.50 -6.44 2.71
N PRO A 73 1.09 -5.44 3.51
CA PRO A 73 1.23 -5.51 4.96
C PRO A 73 0.38 -6.62 5.59
N LEU A 74 -0.81 -6.94 5.07
CA LEU A 74 -1.61 -8.08 5.57
C LEU A 74 -0.91 -9.41 5.29
N SER A 75 -0.33 -9.60 4.10
CA SER A 75 0.43 -10.80 3.75
C SER A 75 1.71 -10.91 4.58
N ASN A 76 2.40 -9.80 4.82
CA ASN A 76 3.57 -9.79 5.70
C ASN A 76 3.18 -10.20 7.14
N CYS A 77 2.03 -9.74 7.66
CA CYS A 77 1.55 -10.16 8.99
C CYS A 77 1.41 -11.68 9.07
N ILE A 78 0.67 -12.30 8.15
CA ILE A 78 0.43 -13.75 8.22
C ILE A 78 1.69 -14.56 7.94
N ASN A 79 2.54 -14.12 7.00
CA ASN A 79 3.83 -14.78 6.75
C ASN A 79 4.78 -14.69 7.95
N SER A 80 4.68 -13.64 8.77
CA SER A 80 5.43 -13.47 10.03
C SER A 80 4.73 -14.13 11.24
N GLY A 81 3.67 -14.92 11.04
CA GLY A 81 2.94 -15.60 12.13
C GLY A 81 2.07 -14.69 13.00
N ILE A 82 1.81 -13.46 12.57
CA ILE A 82 0.91 -12.54 13.28
C ILE A 82 -0.52 -12.78 12.80
N ASP A 83 -1.34 -13.33 13.68
CA ASP A 83 -2.70 -13.75 13.38
C ASP A 83 -3.79 -12.83 13.97
N THR A 84 -3.41 -11.68 14.50
CA THR A 84 -4.31 -10.70 15.10
C THR A 84 -3.96 -9.31 14.59
N VAL A 85 -4.82 -8.76 13.74
CA VAL A 85 -4.58 -7.50 13.02
C VAL A 85 -5.77 -6.56 13.16
N GLY A 86 -5.57 -5.41 13.78
CA GLY A 86 -6.54 -4.30 13.78
C GLY A 86 -6.27 -3.37 12.61
N VAL A 87 -7.23 -3.19 11.71
CA VAL A 87 -7.11 -2.28 10.55
C VAL A 87 -7.91 -1.02 10.80
N LEU A 88 -7.22 0.12 10.97
CA LEU A 88 -7.84 1.41 11.25
C LEU A 88 -8.20 2.12 9.95
N THR A 89 -9.50 2.23 9.67
CA THR A 89 -10.02 2.82 8.44
C THR A 89 -10.78 4.11 8.75
N GLN A 90 -10.73 5.09 7.86
CA GLN A 90 -11.46 6.35 8.03
C GLN A 90 -11.96 6.94 6.72
N TYR A 91 -11.05 7.25 5.78
CA TYR A 91 -11.40 7.86 4.51
C TYR A 91 -11.89 6.80 3.51
N GLN A 92 -13.05 7.06 2.85
CA GLN A 92 -13.63 6.18 1.82
C GLN A 92 -13.52 4.68 2.15
N PRO A 93 -14.02 4.21 3.31
CA PRO A 93 -13.68 2.88 3.84
C PRO A 93 -14.40 1.73 3.11
N LEU A 94 -15.48 2.00 2.36
CA LEU A 94 -16.37 0.95 1.85
C LEU A 94 -15.63 -0.09 0.99
N ARG A 95 -14.85 0.35 0.03
CA ARG A 95 -14.10 -0.56 -0.86
C ARG A 95 -13.01 -1.31 -0.12
N LEU A 96 -12.27 -0.61 0.74
CA LEU A 96 -11.24 -1.21 1.56
C LEU A 96 -11.82 -2.28 2.48
N ASN A 97 -12.91 -1.97 3.18
CA ASN A 97 -13.59 -2.91 4.08
C ASN A 97 -14.17 -4.12 3.32
N THR A 98 -14.74 -3.89 2.12
CA THR A 98 -15.24 -4.97 1.26
C THR A 98 -14.12 -5.87 0.77
N HIS A 99 -12.94 -5.31 0.47
CA HIS A 99 -11.79 -6.08 0.04
C HIS A 99 -11.23 -6.94 1.18
N ILE A 100 -11.01 -6.36 2.35
CA ILE A 100 -10.53 -7.08 3.53
C ILE A 100 -11.55 -8.16 3.97
N GLY A 101 -12.84 -7.82 3.98
CA GLY A 101 -13.90 -8.71 4.47
C GLY A 101 -13.62 -9.18 5.89
N ILE A 102 -13.70 -10.50 6.12
CA ILE A 102 -13.33 -11.15 7.37
C ILE A 102 -11.90 -11.73 7.35
N GLY A 103 -11.13 -11.48 6.30
CA GLY A 103 -9.71 -11.87 6.21
C GLY A 103 -9.42 -13.25 5.60
N ILE A 104 -10.40 -13.88 4.96
CA ILE A 104 -10.24 -15.23 4.34
C ILE A 104 -8.98 -15.35 3.47
N PRO A 105 -8.67 -14.41 2.55
CA PRO A 105 -7.49 -14.53 1.69
C PRO A 105 -6.17 -14.67 2.45
N TRP A 106 -6.09 -14.11 3.65
CA TRP A 106 -4.89 -14.09 4.51
C TRP A 106 -4.96 -15.09 5.68
N ASP A 107 -5.92 -16.02 5.70
CA ASP A 107 -6.14 -16.91 6.85
C ASP A 107 -6.32 -16.13 8.17
N LEU A 108 -6.97 -14.96 8.10
CA LEU A 108 -7.25 -14.09 9.23
C LEU A 108 -8.73 -14.11 9.66
N ASP A 109 -9.52 -15.10 9.22
CA ASP A 109 -10.92 -15.33 9.59
C ASP A 109 -11.04 -16.22 10.85
N LYS A 110 -10.26 -15.90 11.88
CA LYS A 110 -10.15 -16.73 13.09
C LYS A 110 -11.19 -16.38 14.14
N ASN A 111 -11.63 -17.37 14.90
CA ASN A 111 -12.57 -17.17 16.02
C ASN A 111 -11.98 -16.33 17.16
N VAL A 112 -10.65 -16.35 17.32
CA VAL A 112 -9.93 -15.55 18.32
C VAL A 112 -8.73 -14.90 17.63
N GLY A 113 -8.68 -13.60 17.62
CA GLY A 113 -7.77 -12.82 16.77
C GLY A 113 -8.37 -12.57 15.41
N GLY A 114 -7.58 -12.84 14.35
CA GLY A 114 -7.98 -12.54 12.97
C GLY A 114 -7.89 -11.06 12.64
N VAL A 115 -8.48 -10.67 11.50
CA VAL A 115 -8.55 -9.26 11.12
C VAL A 115 -9.82 -8.60 11.64
N THR A 116 -9.66 -7.43 12.25
CA THR A 116 -10.77 -6.60 12.69
C THR A 116 -10.64 -5.21 12.08
N VAL A 117 -11.67 -4.77 11.36
CA VAL A 117 -11.72 -3.40 10.85
C VAL A 117 -12.21 -2.47 11.97
N LEU A 118 -11.45 -1.43 12.25
CA LEU A 118 -11.65 -0.49 13.34
C LEU A 118 -11.92 0.92 12.75
N PRO A 119 -13.18 1.27 12.47
CA PRO A 119 -13.54 2.63 12.07
C PRO A 119 -13.59 3.55 13.30
N PRO A 120 -13.48 4.87 13.13
CA PRO A 120 -13.78 5.80 14.20
C PRO A 120 -15.24 5.62 14.65
N TYR A 121 -15.50 5.77 15.93
CA TYR A 121 -16.83 5.58 16.51
C TYR A 121 -17.19 6.70 17.49
N GLU A 122 -18.49 6.92 17.67
CA GLU A 122 -19.01 7.89 18.62
C GLU A 122 -18.92 7.33 20.05
N LYS A 123 -18.20 8.04 20.93
CA LYS A 123 -18.31 7.87 22.37
C LYS A 123 -19.42 8.79 22.88
N VAL A 124 -20.13 8.36 23.95
CA VAL A 124 -21.31 9.06 24.50
C VAL A 124 -21.09 10.58 24.51
N GLY A 125 -21.76 11.27 23.57
CA GLY A 125 -21.77 12.73 23.47
C GLY A 125 -20.62 13.38 22.65
N LYS A 126 -19.72 12.61 22.02
CA LYS A 126 -18.69 13.16 21.13
C LYS A 126 -18.40 12.21 19.96
N THR A 127 -18.65 12.68 18.74
CA THR A 127 -18.16 12.00 17.53
C THR A 127 -16.71 12.41 17.32
N GLU A 128 -15.79 11.48 17.43
CA GLU A 128 -14.36 11.77 17.28
C GLU A 128 -13.80 11.02 16.08
N TRP A 129 -13.55 11.75 14.99
CA TRP A 129 -12.70 11.26 13.90
C TRP A 129 -11.29 11.02 14.43
N TYR A 130 -10.55 10.14 13.76
CA TYR A 130 -9.11 10.00 14.05
C TYR A 130 -8.36 11.27 13.66
N THR A 131 -7.83 11.96 14.67
CA THR A 131 -7.07 13.21 14.49
C THR A 131 -5.57 12.97 14.56
N GLY A 132 -5.06 12.11 13.65
CA GLY A 132 -3.66 11.72 13.61
C GLY A 132 -3.46 10.22 13.83
N THR A 133 -2.29 9.74 13.46
CA THR A 133 -1.95 8.32 13.46
C THR A 133 -1.93 7.71 14.86
N ALA A 134 -1.36 8.41 15.84
CA ALA A 134 -1.32 7.95 17.22
C ALA A 134 -2.69 8.07 17.93
N ASN A 135 -3.48 9.10 17.60
CA ASN A 135 -4.85 9.22 18.10
C ASN A 135 -5.72 8.04 17.64
N ALA A 136 -5.56 7.57 16.40
CA ALA A 136 -6.28 6.39 15.92
C ALA A 136 -5.98 5.14 16.76
N ILE A 137 -4.71 4.93 17.11
CA ILE A 137 -4.31 3.82 17.99
C ILE A 137 -4.85 4.03 19.42
N TYR A 138 -4.76 5.25 19.96
CA TYR A 138 -5.28 5.57 21.30
C TYR A 138 -6.77 5.28 21.43
N GLN A 139 -7.59 5.63 20.46
CA GLN A 139 -9.04 5.36 20.50
C GLN A 139 -9.35 3.85 20.54
N ASN A 140 -8.42 3.00 20.12
CA ASN A 140 -8.56 1.54 20.07
C ASN A 140 -7.76 0.80 21.17
N LEU A 141 -7.38 1.48 22.27
CA LEU A 141 -6.68 0.86 23.40
C LEU A 141 -7.41 -0.37 23.94
N ALA A 142 -8.73 -0.29 24.10
CA ALA A 142 -9.55 -1.40 24.63
C ALA A 142 -9.50 -2.65 23.73
N TYR A 143 -9.40 -2.48 22.41
CA TYR A 143 -9.18 -3.60 21.48
C TYR A 143 -7.84 -4.29 21.76
N MET A 144 -6.77 -3.53 21.86
CA MET A 144 -5.44 -4.09 22.15
C MET A 144 -5.38 -4.72 23.54
N GLU A 145 -5.96 -4.10 24.55
CA GLU A 145 -6.04 -4.62 25.93
C GLU A 145 -6.72 -5.98 26.01
N SER A 146 -7.74 -6.22 25.15
CA SER A 146 -8.47 -7.50 25.15
C SER A 146 -7.59 -8.71 24.82
N PHE A 147 -6.44 -8.50 24.14
CA PHE A 147 -5.46 -9.54 23.82
C PHE A 147 -4.28 -9.58 24.78
N ASN A 148 -4.14 -8.58 25.66
CA ASN A 148 -3.02 -8.44 26.61
C ASN A 148 -1.65 -8.79 25.97
N PRO A 149 -1.25 -8.12 24.87
CA PRO A 149 -0.03 -8.44 24.14
C PRO A 149 1.22 -8.04 24.93
N ASP A 150 2.36 -8.66 24.61
CA ASP A 150 3.65 -8.17 25.07
C ASP A 150 4.18 -7.05 24.18
N TYR A 151 3.91 -7.16 22.88
CA TYR A 151 4.37 -6.22 21.85
C TYR A 151 3.24 -5.81 20.91
N VAL A 152 3.33 -4.59 20.37
CA VAL A 152 2.41 -4.07 19.37
C VAL A 152 3.22 -3.61 18.16
N LEU A 153 2.89 -4.18 16.99
CA LEU A 153 3.42 -3.78 15.71
C LEU A 153 2.50 -2.72 15.10
N ILE A 154 3.02 -1.53 14.84
CA ILE A 154 2.33 -0.45 14.15
C ILE A 154 2.81 -0.43 12.70
N LEU A 155 1.87 -0.45 11.76
CA LEU A 155 2.12 -0.52 10.33
C LEU A 155 1.45 0.62 9.57
N SER A 156 2.13 1.15 8.57
CA SER A 156 1.50 1.94 7.51
C SER A 156 0.91 1.01 6.44
N GLY A 157 -0.33 1.27 6.04
CA GLY A 157 -1.07 0.45 5.08
C GLY A 157 -0.90 0.88 3.62
N ASP A 158 0.13 1.67 3.30
CA ASP A 158 0.25 2.36 2.01
C ASP A 158 1.61 2.20 1.32
N HIS A 159 2.39 1.18 1.71
CA HIS A 159 3.71 0.86 1.15
C HIS A 159 3.74 -0.53 0.50
N ILE A 160 4.65 -0.71 -0.46
CA ILE A 160 4.91 -1.97 -1.14
C ILE A 160 6.25 -2.53 -0.66
N TYR A 161 6.22 -3.69 -0.02
CA TYR A 161 7.41 -4.35 0.54
C TYR A 161 7.09 -5.79 0.97
N LYS A 162 8.13 -6.59 1.21
CA LYS A 162 8.06 -7.90 1.86
C LYS A 162 8.97 -7.88 3.08
N MET A 163 8.44 -8.11 4.26
CA MET A 163 9.23 -8.03 5.49
C MET A 163 8.76 -9.08 6.50
N ASP A 164 9.71 -9.79 7.08
CA ASP A 164 9.47 -10.68 8.21
C ASP A 164 9.53 -9.89 9.52
N TYR A 165 8.35 -9.70 10.11
CA TYR A 165 8.24 -8.97 11.39
C TYR A 165 8.70 -9.82 12.59
N GLU A 166 8.79 -11.15 12.47
CA GLU A 166 9.33 -12.01 13.53
C GLU A 166 10.83 -11.72 13.71
N VAL A 167 11.57 -11.54 12.61
CA VAL A 167 12.99 -11.14 12.65
C VAL A 167 13.18 -9.78 13.32
N MET A 168 12.31 -8.82 13.01
CA MET A 168 12.34 -7.52 13.67
C MET A 168 11.96 -7.61 15.16
N LEU A 169 11.04 -8.48 15.53
CA LEU A 169 10.67 -8.72 16.94
C LEU A 169 11.83 -9.35 17.71
N ASP A 170 12.52 -10.33 17.12
CA ASP A 170 13.69 -10.95 17.74
C ASP A 170 14.83 -9.93 17.94
N PHE A 171 15.03 -9.04 16.97
CA PHE A 171 15.94 -7.91 17.11
C PHE A 171 15.52 -6.97 18.26
N HIS A 172 14.24 -6.63 18.37
CA HIS A 172 13.67 -5.82 19.45
C HIS A 172 13.97 -6.44 20.83
N LYS A 173 13.70 -7.74 20.96
CA LYS A 173 13.99 -8.50 22.20
C LYS A 173 15.47 -8.56 22.53
N ALA A 174 16.32 -8.85 21.54
CA ALA A 174 17.77 -8.95 21.72
C ALA A 174 18.41 -7.64 22.21
N HIS A 175 17.86 -6.51 21.79
CA HIS A 175 18.32 -5.18 22.20
C HIS A 175 17.61 -4.67 23.46
N ASN A 176 16.71 -5.45 24.08
CA ASN A 176 15.85 -5.00 25.19
C ASN A 176 15.23 -3.63 24.88
N ALA A 177 14.73 -3.44 23.67
CA ALA A 177 14.18 -2.19 23.20
C ALA A 177 12.79 -1.95 23.78
N ASP A 178 12.44 -0.69 24.01
CA ASP A 178 11.06 -0.25 24.24
C ASP A 178 10.38 0.10 22.95
N VAL A 179 11.16 0.62 21.98
CA VAL A 179 10.70 0.96 20.64
C VAL A 179 11.75 0.54 19.61
N SER A 180 11.36 -0.21 18.60
CA SER A 180 12.16 -0.46 17.40
C SER A 180 11.52 0.20 16.19
N ILE A 181 12.31 0.91 15.41
CA ILE A 181 11.87 1.59 14.17
C ILE A 181 12.56 0.93 12.99
N ALA A 182 11.77 0.42 12.04
CA ALA A 182 12.34 -0.05 10.79
C ALA A 182 12.78 1.15 9.95
N VAL A 183 14.03 1.10 9.48
CA VAL A 183 14.67 2.16 8.70
C VAL A 183 15.36 1.59 7.48
N MET A 184 15.48 2.41 6.44
CA MET A 184 16.33 2.10 5.30
C MET A 184 17.04 3.36 4.79
N PRO A 185 18.22 3.22 4.17
CA PRO A 185 18.88 4.34 3.54
C PRO A 185 18.15 4.77 2.27
N VAL A 186 17.89 6.07 2.12
CA VAL A 186 17.30 6.68 0.94
C VAL A 186 18.25 7.69 0.31
N PRO A 187 18.08 8.06 -0.97
CA PRO A 187 18.82 9.19 -1.55
C PRO A 187 18.59 10.47 -0.73
N GLN A 188 19.66 11.26 -0.54
CA GLN A 188 19.63 12.45 0.31
C GLN A 188 18.58 13.47 -0.15
N GLU A 189 18.33 13.54 -1.46
CA GLU A 189 17.33 14.44 -2.04
C GLU A 189 15.89 14.06 -1.66
N GLU A 190 15.64 12.78 -1.39
CA GLU A 190 14.32 12.28 -0.99
C GLU A 190 14.10 12.27 0.53
N ALA A 191 15.17 12.35 1.32
CA ALA A 191 15.12 12.20 2.76
C ALA A 191 14.14 13.18 3.45
N SER A 192 13.95 14.38 2.90
CA SER A 192 13.01 15.39 3.41
C SER A 192 11.52 14.96 3.36
N ARG A 193 11.20 13.89 2.62
CA ARG A 193 9.84 13.35 2.51
C ARG A 193 9.45 12.44 3.66
N PHE A 194 10.44 11.93 4.41
CA PHE A 194 10.28 10.89 5.41
C PHE A 194 10.61 11.37 6.82
N GLY A 195 10.23 10.61 7.83
CA GLY A 195 10.81 10.70 9.15
C GLY A 195 12.25 10.21 9.10
N ILE A 196 13.19 11.00 9.57
CA ILE A 196 14.63 10.70 9.52
C ILE A 196 15.14 10.33 10.90
N VAL A 197 15.88 9.22 10.94
CA VAL A 197 16.46 8.65 12.16
C VAL A 197 17.97 8.96 12.19
N VAL A 198 18.45 9.41 13.32
CA VAL A 198 19.89 9.56 13.62
C VAL A 198 20.25 8.55 14.71
N THR A 199 21.27 7.74 14.46
CA THR A 199 21.72 6.69 15.37
C THR A 199 23.14 6.95 15.87
N ASP A 200 23.48 6.37 17.01
CA ASP A 200 24.87 6.20 17.44
C ASP A 200 25.49 4.93 16.81
N GLU A 201 26.75 4.66 17.12
CA GLU A 201 27.49 3.48 16.64
C GLU A 201 26.88 2.12 17.07
N THR A 202 25.99 2.11 18.05
CA THR A 202 25.32 0.91 18.56
C THR A 202 23.96 0.68 17.93
N GLY A 203 23.52 1.55 17.00
CA GLY A 203 22.18 1.52 16.40
C GLY A 203 21.08 2.10 17.30
N ARG A 204 21.44 2.69 18.47
CA ARG A 204 20.49 3.40 19.31
C ARG A 204 20.12 4.72 18.66
N ILE A 205 18.82 5.04 18.66
CA ILE A 205 18.31 6.29 18.10
C ILE A 205 18.60 7.44 19.07
N THR A 206 19.31 8.43 18.58
CA THR A 206 19.67 9.66 19.30
C THR A 206 18.79 10.83 18.94
N GLU A 207 18.19 10.83 17.73
CA GLU A 207 17.30 11.88 17.27
C GLU A 207 16.32 11.31 16.24
N PHE A 208 15.09 11.79 16.26
CA PHE A 208 14.07 11.54 15.22
C PHE A 208 13.57 12.88 14.68
N GLN A 209 13.58 13.04 13.35
CA GLN A 209 13.17 14.27 12.67
C GLN A 209 12.02 13.97 11.71
N GLU A 210 10.82 14.47 11.97
CA GLU A 210 9.69 14.27 11.06
C GLU A 210 9.74 15.25 9.88
N LYS A 211 10.01 14.74 8.70
CA LYS A 211 10.06 15.48 7.43
C LYS A 211 10.89 16.76 7.49
N PRO A 212 12.18 16.68 7.88
CA PRO A 212 13.02 17.84 8.04
C PRO A 212 13.35 18.50 6.70
N ALA A 213 13.39 19.83 6.65
CA ALA A 213 13.86 20.55 5.46
C ALA A 213 15.36 20.29 5.16
N HIS A 214 16.15 20.03 6.21
CA HIS A 214 17.57 19.72 6.12
C HIS A 214 17.86 18.45 6.94
N PRO A 215 17.74 17.26 6.33
CA PRO A 215 17.92 15.99 7.04
C PRO A 215 19.38 15.80 7.50
N LYS A 216 19.56 15.40 8.77
CA LYS A 216 20.88 15.12 9.36
C LYS A 216 21.41 13.72 9.01
N SER A 217 20.55 12.84 8.54
CA SER A 217 20.83 11.46 8.12
C SER A 217 20.02 11.11 6.88
N ASN A 218 20.35 10.03 6.23
CA ASN A 218 19.56 9.45 5.14
C ASN A 218 18.82 8.19 5.55
N LEU A 219 18.81 7.82 6.84
CA LEU A 219 18.04 6.69 7.34
C LEU A 219 16.56 7.09 7.48
N ALA A 220 15.76 6.72 6.51
CA ALA A 220 14.33 6.99 6.49
C ALA A 220 13.55 5.96 7.31
N SER A 221 12.64 6.42 8.15
CA SER A 221 11.66 5.57 8.82
C SER A 221 10.66 5.02 7.81
N MET A 222 10.49 3.72 7.80
CA MET A 222 9.52 3.03 6.95
C MET A 222 8.06 3.13 7.47
N GLY A 223 7.83 3.79 8.61
CA GLY A 223 6.50 3.80 9.24
C GLY A 223 6.09 2.44 9.83
N ILE A 224 7.07 1.64 10.18
CA ILE A 224 6.93 0.31 10.78
C ILE A 224 7.61 0.36 12.15
N TYR A 225 6.82 0.14 13.21
CA TYR A 225 7.31 0.26 14.58
C TYR A 225 6.91 -0.97 15.41
N ILE A 226 7.83 -1.50 16.22
CA ILE A 226 7.49 -2.43 17.31
C ILE A 226 7.67 -1.69 18.63
N PHE A 227 6.61 -1.70 19.42
CA PHE A 227 6.61 -1.18 20.79
C PHE A 227 6.43 -2.31 21.79
N THR A 228 7.13 -2.26 22.93
CA THR A 228 6.64 -2.94 24.12
C THR A 228 5.27 -2.37 24.46
N TRP A 229 4.30 -3.23 24.77
CA TRP A 229 2.92 -2.79 25.06
C TRP A 229 2.85 -1.74 26.16
N LYS A 230 3.68 -1.90 27.20
CA LYS A 230 3.74 -0.95 28.32
C LYS A 230 4.14 0.45 27.83
N ALA A 231 5.25 0.57 27.09
CA ALA A 231 5.77 1.84 26.59
C ALA A 231 4.75 2.53 25.66
N LEU A 232 4.11 1.76 24.74
CA LEU A 232 3.09 2.32 23.86
C LEU A 232 1.90 2.85 24.63
N LYS A 233 1.36 2.06 25.58
CA LYS A 233 0.18 2.43 26.35
C LYS A 233 0.42 3.69 27.20
N GLU A 234 1.57 3.77 27.89
CA GLU A 234 1.95 4.91 28.69
C GLU A 234 2.08 6.18 27.82
N ALA A 235 2.73 6.10 26.67
CA ALA A 235 2.88 7.21 25.74
C ALA A 235 1.52 7.69 25.18
N LEU A 236 0.67 6.78 24.74
CA LEU A 236 -0.66 7.12 24.20
C LEU A 236 -1.56 7.78 25.25
N ILE A 237 -1.54 7.30 26.49
CA ILE A 237 -2.32 7.91 27.59
C ILE A 237 -1.77 9.31 27.93
N ALA A 238 -0.44 9.46 28.02
CA ALA A 238 0.16 10.75 28.31
C ALA A 238 -0.11 11.81 27.24
N LEU A 239 -0.23 11.38 25.98
CA LEU A 239 -0.49 12.26 24.84
C LEU A 239 -1.98 12.32 24.43
N SER A 240 -2.89 11.80 25.25
CA SER A 240 -4.33 11.70 24.92
C SER A 240 -5.00 13.04 24.63
N GLU A 241 -4.56 14.11 25.27
CA GLU A 241 -5.07 15.49 25.06
C GLU A 241 -4.37 16.21 23.88
N GLN A 242 -3.37 15.60 23.25
CA GLN A 242 -2.64 16.19 22.13
C GLN A 242 -3.48 16.18 20.86
N ASN A 243 -3.80 17.34 20.33
CA ASN A 243 -4.49 17.48 19.05
C ASN A 243 -3.59 16.98 17.91
N ASN A 244 -4.20 16.27 16.94
CA ASN A 244 -3.50 15.69 15.78
C ASN A 244 -2.29 14.84 16.20
N CYS A 245 -2.45 14.03 17.24
CA CYS A 245 -1.36 13.20 17.76
C CYS A 245 -0.85 12.22 16.70
N ASP A 246 0.46 12.29 16.43
CA ASP A 246 1.13 11.52 15.38
C ASP A 246 2.35 10.79 15.96
N PHE A 247 2.66 9.60 15.42
CA PHE A 247 3.80 8.82 15.91
C PHE A 247 5.13 9.58 15.76
N GLY A 248 5.41 10.08 14.56
CA GLY A 248 6.68 10.74 14.27
C GLY A 248 6.87 12.07 15.02
N LYS A 249 5.78 12.84 15.16
CA LYS A 249 5.86 14.17 15.77
C LYS A 249 5.75 14.17 17.28
N HIS A 250 5.07 13.17 17.86
CA HIS A 250 4.71 13.23 19.28
C HIS A 250 5.12 11.97 20.05
N VAL A 251 4.74 10.77 19.60
CA VAL A 251 4.98 9.53 20.36
C VAL A 251 6.45 9.16 20.43
N ILE A 252 7.16 9.15 19.30
CA ILE A 252 8.58 8.79 19.25
C ILE A 252 9.43 9.81 20.04
N PRO A 253 9.26 11.13 19.85
CA PRO A 253 9.95 12.13 20.69
C PRO A 253 9.63 11.99 22.18
N TYR A 254 8.37 11.76 22.54
CA TYR A 254 7.98 11.54 23.95
C TYR A 254 8.71 10.33 24.55
N CYS A 255 8.75 9.19 23.86
CA CYS A 255 9.47 8.01 24.33
C CYS A 255 10.98 8.30 24.50
N HIS A 256 11.57 9.03 23.56
CA HIS A 256 12.97 9.44 23.64
C HIS A 256 13.25 10.34 24.86
N GLU A 257 12.41 11.35 25.11
CA GLU A 257 12.52 12.25 26.26
C GLU A 257 12.33 11.53 27.60
N LYS A 258 11.51 10.48 27.63
CA LYS A 258 11.34 9.62 28.82
C LYS A 258 12.54 8.73 29.09
N GLY A 259 13.51 8.65 28.18
CA GLY A 259 14.68 7.79 28.31
C GLY A 259 14.43 6.34 27.91
N GLU A 260 13.31 6.06 27.26
CA GLU A 260 13.03 4.73 26.69
C GLU A 260 14.15 4.33 25.71
N ARG A 261 14.34 3.04 25.54
CA ARG A 261 15.35 2.51 24.62
C ARG A 261 14.81 2.39 23.21
N LEU A 262 15.14 3.35 22.36
CA LEU A 262 14.80 3.39 20.95
C LEU A 262 15.96 2.83 20.11
N VAL A 263 15.67 1.89 19.20
CA VAL A 263 16.68 1.27 18.31
C VAL A 263 16.21 1.29 16.86
N ALA A 264 17.13 1.46 15.94
CA ALA A 264 16.89 1.39 14.51
C ALA A 264 17.12 -0.03 14.01
N TYR A 265 16.11 -0.60 13.37
CA TYR A 265 16.22 -1.88 12.65
C TYR A 265 16.45 -1.58 11.17
N GLU A 266 17.66 -1.80 10.67
CA GLU A 266 17.98 -1.59 9.26
C GLU A 266 17.38 -2.70 8.40
N TYR A 267 16.48 -2.32 7.51
CA TYR A 267 15.85 -3.20 6.53
C TYR A 267 16.62 -3.17 5.22
N ASN A 268 16.96 -4.36 4.70
CA ASN A 268 17.77 -4.54 3.49
C ASN A 268 16.98 -5.20 2.35
N GLY A 269 15.69 -4.93 2.24
CA GLY A 269 14.83 -5.43 1.17
C GLY A 269 14.23 -4.31 0.33
N TYR A 270 13.42 -4.70 -0.65
CA TYR A 270 12.66 -3.74 -1.44
C TYR A 270 11.57 -3.05 -0.60
N TRP A 271 11.51 -1.73 -0.68
CA TRP A 271 10.46 -0.91 -0.08
C TRP A 271 10.19 0.33 -0.93
N LYS A 272 8.93 0.60 -1.24
CA LYS A 272 8.47 1.79 -2.00
C LYS A 272 7.27 2.45 -1.32
N ASP A 273 7.40 3.74 -1.04
CA ASP A 273 6.24 4.62 -0.79
C ASP A 273 5.61 5.01 -2.12
N VAL A 274 4.52 4.34 -2.50
CA VAL A 274 3.74 4.66 -3.70
C VAL A 274 2.80 5.85 -3.45
N GLY A 275 3.34 6.94 -2.92
CA GLY A 275 2.61 8.12 -2.48
C GLY A 275 2.34 9.15 -3.57
N THR A 276 2.95 9.05 -4.74
CA THR A 276 2.73 9.93 -5.90
C THR A 276 2.42 9.09 -7.14
N LEU A 277 1.82 9.70 -8.17
CA LEU A 277 1.54 9.00 -9.44
C LEU A 277 2.81 8.47 -10.09
N GLY A 278 3.91 9.23 -10.04
CA GLY A 278 5.21 8.80 -10.58
C GLY A 278 5.74 7.58 -9.84
N SER A 279 5.88 7.64 -8.50
CA SER A 279 6.37 6.50 -7.71
C SER A 279 5.45 5.28 -7.78
N TYR A 280 4.14 5.49 -7.94
CA TYR A 280 3.18 4.41 -8.17
C TYR A 280 3.38 3.76 -9.54
N TRP A 281 3.56 4.56 -10.60
CA TRP A 281 3.82 4.06 -11.94
C TRP A 281 5.17 3.31 -12.00
N GLU A 282 6.24 3.90 -11.47
CA GLU A 282 7.56 3.28 -11.41
C GLU A 282 7.54 1.93 -10.68
N ALA A 283 6.95 1.87 -9.48
CA ALA A 283 6.86 0.63 -8.71
C ALA A 283 6.09 -0.49 -9.43
N ASN A 284 5.10 -0.15 -10.27
CA ASN A 284 4.44 -1.13 -11.12
C ASN A 284 5.33 -1.57 -12.30
N MET A 285 6.05 -0.63 -12.95
CA MET A 285 6.94 -0.96 -14.06
C MET A 285 8.13 -1.81 -13.61
N GLU A 286 8.66 -1.61 -12.41
CA GLU A 286 9.72 -2.44 -11.82
C GLU A 286 9.33 -3.94 -11.70
N LEU A 287 8.03 -4.27 -11.64
CA LEU A 287 7.54 -5.66 -11.59
C LEU A 287 7.78 -6.44 -12.89
N ILE A 288 7.91 -5.76 -14.02
CA ILE A 288 8.09 -6.37 -15.35
C ILE A 288 9.52 -6.30 -15.85
N ASP A 289 10.45 -5.90 -15.01
CA ASP A 289 11.88 -6.01 -15.31
C ASP A 289 12.29 -7.48 -15.49
N ILE A 290 13.32 -7.71 -16.28
CA ILE A 290 13.83 -9.07 -16.55
C ILE A 290 14.22 -9.80 -15.26
N ILE A 291 14.75 -9.07 -14.29
CA ILE A 291 15.04 -9.54 -12.94
C ILE A 291 14.44 -8.51 -11.99
N PRO A 292 13.16 -8.64 -11.63
CA PRO A 292 12.52 -7.67 -10.76
C PRO A 292 13.11 -7.74 -9.35
N GLU A 293 13.48 -6.60 -8.79
CA GLU A 293 13.93 -6.50 -7.40
C GLU A 293 12.83 -6.94 -6.44
N PHE A 294 11.58 -6.60 -6.78
CA PHE A 294 10.39 -7.07 -6.07
C PHE A 294 9.72 -8.22 -6.83
N ASN A 295 10.05 -9.47 -6.45
CA ASN A 295 9.55 -10.67 -7.12
C ASN A 295 8.18 -11.11 -6.55
N LEU A 296 7.11 -10.97 -7.34
CA LEU A 296 5.76 -11.46 -6.98
C LEU A 296 5.63 -12.99 -7.03
N TYR A 297 6.54 -13.69 -7.71
CA TYR A 297 6.52 -15.15 -7.90
C TYR A 297 7.32 -15.92 -6.84
N GLU A 298 7.75 -15.26 -5.77
CA GLU A 298 8.46 -15.90 -4.67
C GLU A 298 7.55 -16.88 -3.93
N GLU A 299 7.93 -18.17 -3.92
CA GLU A 299 7.10 -19.24 -3.35
C GLU A 299 7.07 -19.22 -1.82
N PHE A 300 8.14 -18.76 -1.18
CA PHE A 300 8.29 -18.79 0.28
C PHE A 300 7.72 -17.56 0.99
N TRP A 301 7.45 -16.48 0.23
CA TRP A 301 6.84 -15.25 0.76
C TRP A 301 5.76 -14.74 -0.18
N LYS A 302 4.62 -15.41 -0.16
CA LYS A 302 3.49 -15.10 -1.04
C LYS A 302 2.77 -13.85 -0.58
N ILE A 303 2.34 -13.05 -1.58
CA ILE A 303 1.38 -11.98 -1.36
C ILE A 303 -0.01 -12.53 -1.67
N TYR A 304 -0.87 -12.52 -0.66
CA TYR A 304 -2.26 -12.97 -0.75
C TYR A 304 -3.15 -11.78 -1.09
N THR A 305 -4.25 -12.04 -1.78
CA THR A 305 -5.25 -11.02 -2.14
C THR A 305 -6.63 -11.66 -2.28
N LYS A 306 -7.65 -10.85 -2.16
CA LYS A 306 -9.01 -11.26 -2.53
C LYS A 306 -9.11 -11.33 -4.04
N ASN A 307 -9.30 -12.53 -4.58
CA ASN A 307 -9.45 -12.77 -6.00
C ASN A 307 -10.93 -12.97 -6.34
N ASP A 308 -11.39 -12.31 -7.40
CA ASP A 308 -12.62 -12.68 -8.05
C ASP A 308 -12.40 -13.99 -8.85
N ILE A 309 -13.45 -14.81 -8.98
CA ILE A 309 -13.39 -16.04 -9.78
C ILE A 309 -13.53 -15.64 -11.23
N LEU A 310 -12.41 -15.55 -11.95
CA LEU A 310 -12.32 -15.19 -13.35
C LEU A 310 -11.74 -16.35 -14.16
N PRO A 311 -12.08 -16.48 -15.47
CA PRO A 311 -11.43 -17.45 -16.33
C PRO A 311 -9.96 -17.10 -16.54
N PRO A 312 -9.14 -18.02 -17.06
CA PRO A 312 -7.81 -17.68 -17.57
C PRO A 312 -7.87 -16.55 -18.61
N GLN A 313 -6.78 -15.82 -18.78
CA GLN A 313 -6.64 -14.80 -19.80
C GLN A 313 -6.73 -15.41 -21.22
N TYR A 314 -7.39 -14.72 -22.14
CA TYR A 314 -7.45 -15.05 -23.55
C TYR A 314 -6.53 -14.13 -24.35
N ILE A 315 -5.64 -14.72 -25.12
CA ILE A 315 -4.72 -14.02 -26.04
C ILE A 315 -5.05 -14.44 -27.45
N SER A 316 -5.45 -13.48 -28.30
CA SER A 316 -5.73 -13.73 -29.72
C SER A 316 -4.47 -14.13 -30.49
N GLU A 317 -4.63 -14.86 -31.59
CA GLU A 317 -3.52 -15.24 -32.46
C GLU A 317 -2.79 -14.04 -33.10
N ASP A 318 -3.49 -12.93 -33.30
CA ASP A 318 -2.96 -11.68 -33.84
C ASP A 318 -2.39 -10.74 -32.78
N ALA A 319 -2.53 -11.05 -31.48
CA ALA A 319 -2.07 -10.21 -30.39
C ALA A 319 -0.54 -10.22 -30.25
N VAL A 320 0.04 -9.06 -29.92
CA VAL A 320 1.48 -8.92 -29.66
C VAL A 320 1.69 -8.55 -28.20
N LEU A 321 2.48 -9.35 -27.49
CA LEU A 321 2.81 -9.12 -26.08
C LEU A 321 4.32 -9.03 -25.90
N ASP A 322 4.79 -7.99 -25.22
CA ASP A 322 6.19 -7.81 -24.87
C ASP A 322 6.33 -7.21 -23.46
N ARG A 323 6.97 -7.96 -22.54
CA ARG A 323 7.21 -7.56 -21.15
C ARG A 323 5.95 -7.07 -20.42
N CYS A 324 4.97 -7.94 -20.21
CA CYS A 324 3.70 -7.59 -19.61
C CYS A 324 3.36 -8.50 -18.43
N LEU A 325 2.70 -7.95 -17.40
CA LEU A 325 1.89 -8.72 -16.46
C LEU A 325 0.43 -8.62 -16.90
N ILE A 326 -0.26 -9.77 -17.02
CA ILE A 326 -1.65 -9.85 -17.47
C ILE A 326 -2.47 -10.60 -16.43
N GLY A 327 -3.52 -9.96 -15.92
CA GLY A 327 -4.42 -10.52 -14.92
C GLY A 327 -5.40 -11.54 -15.48
N ASP A 328 -6.01 -12.32 -14.59
CA ASP A 328 -7.02 -13.33 -14.93
C ASP A 328 -8.25 -12.66 -15.59
N GLY A 329 -8.93 -13.39 -16.49
CA GLY A 329 -10.12 -12.92 -17.20
C GLY A 329 -9.87 -11.81 -18.23
N THR A 330 -8.62 -11.47 -18.53
CA THR A 330 -8.25 -10.45 -19.51
C THR A 330 -8.36 -11.02 -20.94
N GLU A 331 -8.88 -10.24 -21.87
CA GLU A 331 -8.94 -10.55 -23.28
C GLU A 331 -8.06 -9.59 -24.08
N VAL A 332 -7.07 -10.11 -24.81
CA VAL A 332 -6.14 -9.29 -25.61
C VAL A 332 -6.24 -9.65 -27.07
N TYR A 333 -6.68 -8.69 -27.87
CA TYR A 333 -6.77 -8.77 -29.34
C TYR A 333 -5.84 -7.75 -30.03
N GLY A 334 -5.17 -6.88 -29.27
CA GLY A 334 -4.27 -5.83 -29.74
C GLY A 334 -2.82 -6.06 -29.33
N GLU A 335 -2.07 -4.97 -29.24
CA GLU A 335 -0.64 -4.97 -28.88
C GLU A 335 -0.45 -4.40 -27.46
N VAL A 336 0.37 -5.08 -26.65
CA VAL A 336 0.70 -4.65 -25.29
C VAL A 336 2.21 -4.75 -25.07
N HIS A 337 2.82 -3.62 -24.75
CA HIS A 337 4.27 -3.51 -24.55
C HIS A 337 4.55 -2.86 -23.20
N ASN A 338 5.48 -3.43 -22.44
CA ASN A 338 5.99 -2.87 -21.18
C ASN A 338 4.86 -2.34 -20.26
N SER A 339 3.85 -3.17 -19.99
CA SER A 339 2.62 -2.69 -19.33
C SER A 339 2.05 -3.69 -18.33
N ILE A 340 1.31 -3.16 -17.35
CA ILE A 340 0.58 -3.94 -16.35
C ILE A 340 -0.90 -3.91 -16.68
N ILE A 341 -1.48 -5.08 -16.94
CA ILE A 341 -2.88 -5.25 -17.31
C ILE A 341 -3.61 -5.97 -16.18
N GLY A 342 -4.61 -5.31 -15.61
CA GLY A 342 -5.43 -5.82 -14.52
C GLY A 342 -6.39 -6.93 -14.95
N CYS A 343 -7.00 -7.56 -13.97
CA CYS A 343 -7.98 -8.63 -14.20
C CYS A 343 -9.22 -8.12 -14.96
N GLY A 344 -9.76 -8.92 -15.90
CA GLY A 344 -10.98 -8.63 -16.61
C GLY A 344 -10.89 -7.47 -17.63
N VAL A 345 -9.70 -7.02 -17.99
CA VAL A 345 -9.48 -5.97 -19.00
C VAL A 345 -9.75 -6.52 -20.40
N VAL A 346 -10.34 -5.70 -21.25
CA VAL A 346 -10.51 -6.02 -22.69
C VAL A 346 -9.69 -5.04 -23.51
N ILE A 347 -8.77 -5.57 -24.34
CA ILE A 347 -7.97 -4.79 -25.29
C ILE A 347 -8.39 -5.24 -26.70
N GLU A 348 -9.18 -4.41 -27.38
CA GLU A 348 -9.79 -4.73 -28.66
C GLU A 348 -8.77 -4.69 -29.82
N LYS A 349 -9.18 -5.15 -30.99
CA LYS A 349 -8.33 -5.30 -32.18
C LYS A 349 -7.70 -3.98 -32.61
N GLY A 350 -6.41 -4.02 -32.93
CA GLY A 350 -5.66 -2.83 -33.37
C GLY A 350 -5.39 -1.80 -32.27
N ALA A 351 -5.84 -2.02 -31.04
CA ALA A 351 -5.46 -1.21 -29.91
C ALA A 351 -4.00 -1.45 -29.54
N ILE A 352 -3.27 -0.40 -29.10
CA ILE A 352 -1.87 -0.45 -28.74
C ILE A 352 -1.70 0.16 -27.35
N VAL A 353 -1.11 -0.59 -26.41
CA VAL A 353 -0.84 -0.16 -25.05
C VAL A 353 0.65 -0.22 -24.78
N ARG A 354 1.26 0.89 -24.34
CA ARG A 354 2.70 1.00 -24.05
C ARG A 354 2.94 1.70 -22.71
N ASP A 355 3.94 1.24 -21.94
CA ASP A 355 4.42 1.87 -20.72
C ASP A 355 3.30 2.26 -19.74
N SER A 356 2.23 1.45 -19.67
CA SER A 356 0.97 1.85 -19.06
C SER A 356 0.46 0.84 -18.03
N ILE A 357 -0.37 1.36 -17.12
CA ILE A 357 -1.09 0.56 -16.13
C ILE A 357 -2.57 0.62 -16.47
N ILE A 358 -3.16 -0.53 -16.82
CA ILE A 358 -4.58 -0.68 -17.10
C ILE A 358 -5.20 -1.47 -15.95
N MET A 359 -6.03 -0.83 -15.14
CA MET A 359 -6.63 -1.47 -13.95
C MET A 359 -7.84 -2.33 -14.31
N GLN A 360 -8.35 -3.06 -13.32
CA GLN A 360 -9.37 -4.10 -13.48
C GLN A 360 -10.62 -3.62 -14.24
N ASN A 361 -11.13 -4.49 -15.12
CA ASN A 361 -12.37 -4.30 -15.88
C ASN A 361 -12.39 -3.04 -16.77
N ALA A 362 -11.25 -2.45 -17.10
CA ALA A 362 -11.15 -1.37 -18.08
C ALA A 362 -11.30 -1.95 -19.50
N VAL A 363 -11.80 -1.13 -20.42
CA VAL A 363 -12.01 -1.51 -21.83
C VAL A 363 -11.26 -0.53 -22.72
N ILE A 364 -10.34 -1.04 -23.52
CA ILE A 364 -9.59 -0.29 -24.53
C ILE A 364 -10.16 -0.69 -25.89
N LYS A 365 -10.88 0.24 -26.53
CA LYS A 365 -11.61 -0.01 -27.77
C LYS A 365 -10.68 -0.06 -29.00
N GLU A 366 -11.26 -0.54 -30.11
CA GLU A 366 -10.57 -0.80 -31.37
C GLU A 366 -9.72 0.39 -31.82
N GLY A 367 -8.47 0.14 -32.16
CA GLY A 367 -7.53 1.14 -32.70
C GLY A 367 -7.09 2.25 -31.73
N ALA A 368 -7.47 2.17 -30.45
CA ALA A 368 -7.00 3.14 -29.45
C ALA A 368 -5.49 2.97 -29.19
N VAL A 369 -4.79 4.08 -28.95
CA VAL A 369 -3.35 4.11 -28.66
C VAL A 369 -3.14 4.72 -27.28
N ILE A 370 -2.58 3.95 -26.37
CA ILE A 370 -2.31 4.34 -24.99
C ILE A 370 -0.80 4.35 -24.79
N ASP A 371 -0.23 5.48 -24.43
CA ASP A 371 1.19 5.63 -24.15
C ASP A 371 1.41 6.34 -22.82
N LYS A 372 2.20 5.74 -21.94
CA LYS A 372 2.57 6.24 -20.61
C LYS A 372 1.36 6.78 -19.82
N ALA A 373 0.39 5.88 -19.56
CA ALA A 373 -0.87 6.24 -18.91
C ALA A 373 -1.22 5.32 -17.73
N ILE A 374 -2.08 5.82 -16.85
CA ILE A 374 -2.74 5.05 -15.81
C ILE A 374 -4.24 5.12 -16.07
N ILE A 375 -4.84 3.99 -16.43
CA ILE A 375 -6.27 3.85 -16.66
C ILE A 375 -6.88 3.14 -15.47
N ALA A 376 -7.72 3.84 -14.71
CA ALA A 376 -8.31 3.30 -13.49
C ALA A 376 -9.43 2.26 -13.77
N GLU A 377 -9.90 1.62 -12.71
CA GLU A 377 -10.87 0.53 -12.77
C GLU A 377 -12.14 0.91 -13.54
N GLN A 378 -12.63 0.00 -14.41
CA GLN A 378 -13.88 0.12 -15.15
C GLN A 378 -13.93 1.33 -16.11
N ALA A 379 -12.81 1.96 -16.43
CA ALA A 379 -12.76 3.03 -17.42
C ALA A 379 -12.89 2.48 -18.85
N VAL A 380 -13.47 3.27 -19.74
CA VAL A 380 -13.65 2.92 -21.16
C VAL A 380 -12.94 3.96 -22.02
N ILE A 381 -11.99 3.49 -22.83
CA ILE A 381 -11.30 4.32 -23.82
C ILE A 381 -11.91 4.06 -25.19
N GLY A 382 -12.46 5.09 -25.81
CA GLY A 382 -13.17 5.01 -27.08
C GLY A 382 -12.28 4.62 -28.26
N GLU A 383 -12.93 4.20 -29.36
CA GLU A 383 -12.25 3.77 -30.57
C GLU A 383 -11.30 4.85 -31.11
N ARG A 384 -10.10 4.44 -31.55
CA ARG A 384 -9.07 5.31 -32.13
C ARG A 384 -8.64 6.52 -31.25
N ALA A 385 -9.05 6.57 -29.99
CA ALA A 385 -8.57 7.58 -29.05
C ALA A 385 -7.06 7.44 -28.84
N GLN A 386 -6.34 8.55 -28.67
CA GLN A 386 -4.90 8.59 -28.48
C GLN A 386 -4.56 9.28 -27.16
N LEU A 387 -3.93 8.56 -26.23
CA LEU A 387 -3.55 9.06 -24.91
C LEU A 387 -2.03 9.16 -24.80
N GLY A 388 -1.54 10.17 -24.08
CA GLY A 388 -0.11 10.40 -23.86
C GLY A 388 0.59 11.13 -25.00
N VAL A 389 -0.17 11.84 -25.85
CA VAL A 389 0.37 12.54 -27.00
C VAL A 389 0.87 13.96 -26.67
N GLY A 390 1.69 14.53 -27.54
CA GLY A 390 2.15 15.91 -27.43
C GLY A 390 3.35 16.11 -26.49
N GLU A 391 3.70 17.39 -26.28
CA GLU A 391 4.83 17.78 -25.42
C GLU A 391 4.45 17.70 -23.94
N GLU A 392 5.44 17.46 -23.10
CA GLU A 392 5.25 17.45 -21.66
C GLU A 392 5.27 18.90 -21.14
N VAL A 393 4.14 19.34 -20.57
CA VAL A 393 4.02 20.63 -19.90
C VAL A 393 3.43 20.42 -18.49
N PRO A 394 3.70 21.31 -17.53
CA PRO A 394 3.13 21.22 -16.19
C PRO A 394 1.60 21.26 -16.21
N ASN A 395 0.96 20.47 -15.35
CA ASN A 395 -0.51 20.52 -15.20
C ASN A 395 -0.95 21.88 -14.63
N LYS A 396 -2.00 22.47 -15.20
CA LYS A 396 -2.49 23.80 -14.84
C LYS A 396 -3.22 23.85 -13.49
N VAL A 397 -3.81 22.74 -13.06
CA VAL A 397 -4.64 22.66 -11.82
C VAL A 397 -3.82 22.12 -10.65
N LYS A 398 -3.10 21.01 -10.85
CA LYS A 398 -2.34 20.32 -9.80
C LYS A 398 -0.97 19.87 -10.34
N PRO A 399 -0.03 20.78 -10.58
CA PRO A 399 1.27 20.45 -11.20
C PRO A 399 2.12 19.49 -10.37
N ALA A 400 1.97 19.48 -9.05
CA ALA A 400 2.67 18.55 -8.17
C ALA A 400 2.05 17.14 -8.15
N VAL A 401 0.86 16.95 -8.69
CA VAL A 401 0.14 15.66 -8.71
C VAL A 401 0.23 15.05 -10.10
N TYR A 402 -0.21 15.78 -11.13
CA TYR A 402 -0.22 15.31 -12.51
C TYR A 402 1.07 15.75 -13.21
N ALA A 403 2.07 14.88 -13.14
CA ALA A 403 3.44 15.09 -13.57
C ALA A 403 4.00 13.83 -14.24
N PHE A 404 5.29 13.79 -14.52
CA PHE A 404 6.04 12.66 -15.08
C PHE A 404 5.62 12.23 -16.49
N GLY A 405 4.94 13.10 -17.23
CA GLY A 405 4.42 12.78 -18.55
C GLY A 405 3.21 11.84 -18.54
N LEU A 406 2.63 11.54 -17.38
CA LEU A 406 1.53 10.59 -17.23
C LEU A 406 0.19 11.17 -17.65
N THR A 407 -0.60 10.39 -18.41
CA THR A 407 -2.03 10.61 -18.62
C THR A 407 -2.81 9.73 -17.65
N VAL A 408 -3.73 10.31 -16.87
CA VAL A 408 -4.44 9.57 -15.82
C VAL A 408 -5.95 9.63 -16.08
N ILE A 409 -6.56 8.47 -16.27
CA ILE A 409 -8.01 8.34 -16.46
C ILE A 409 -8.62 7.75 -15.18
N GLY A 410 -9.62 8.45 -14.64
CA GLY A 410 -10.26 8.09 -13.39
C GLY A 410 -11.18 6.88 -13.51
N GLU A 411 -11.58 6.36 -12.36
CA GLU A 411 -12.47 5.20 -12.26
C GLU A 411 -13.82 5.46 -12.97
N LYS A 412 -14.28 4.47 -13.76
CA LYS A 412 -15.53 4.55 -14.54
C LYS A 412 -15.59 5.73 -15.51
N ALA A 413 -14.47 6.36 -15.80
CA ALA A 413 -14.44 7.41 -16.80
C ALA A 413 -14.67 6.81 -18.19
N VAL A 414 -15.35 7.59 -19.03
CA VAL A 414 -15.57 7.25 -20.43
C VAL A 414 -14.94 8.33 -21.29
N VAL A 415 -13.98 7.92 -22.12
CA VAL A 415 -13.33 8.76 -23.12
C VAL A 415 -13.99 8.48 -24.48
N PRO A 416 -14.49 9.48 -25.20
CA PRO A 416 -15.14 9.27 -26.49
C PRO A 416 -14.15 8.84 -27.59
N PRO A 417 -14.65 8.29 -28.72
CA PRO A 417 -13.79 7.92 -29.84
C PRO A 417 -13.12 9.12 -30.50
N ASP A 418 -12.02 8.86 -31.23
CA ASP A 418 -11.28 9.81 -32.09
C ASP A 418 -10.66 11.04 -31.37
N VAL A 419 -10.59 11.04 -30.03
CA VAL A 419 -9.99 12.15 -29.27
C VAL A 419 -8.51 11.94 -29.01
N LYS A 420 -7.79 13.05 -28.80
CA LYS A 420 -6.37 13.06 -28.39
C LYS A 420 -6.23 13.68 -27.02
N ILE A 421 -5.54 12.99 -26.11
CA ILE A 421 -5.30 13.44 -24.73
C ILE A 421 -3.81 13.57 -24.51
N GLY A 422 -3.38 14.76 -24.08
CA GLY A 422 -1.98 15.10 -23.86
C GLY A 422 -1.41 14.53 -22.56
N LYS A 423 -0.12 14.81 -22.34
CA LYS A 423 0.65 14.41 -21.15
C LYS A 423 0.33 15.27 -19.92
N ASN A 424 0.60 14.75 -18.73
CA ASN A 424 0.30 15.42 -17.44
C ASN A 424 -1.16 15.86 -17.32
N THR A 425 -2.08 15.03 -17.81
CA THR A 425 -3.52 15.28 -17.84
C THR A 425 -4.27 14.37 -16.89
N ALA A 426 -5.46 14.78 -16.50
CA ALA A 426 -6.39 13.93 -15.76
C ALA A 426 -7.80 14.06 -16.35
N VAL A 427 -8.49 12.92 -16.52
CA VAL A 427 -9.88 12.88 -17.00
C VAL A 427 -10.71 12.04 -16.03
N THR A 428 -11.86 12.58 -15.60
CA THR A 428 -12.82 11.86 -14.74
C THR A 428 -14.25 12.00 -15.25
N GLY A 429 -15.09 11.02 -14.90
CA GLY A 429 -16.49 10.98 -15.28
C GLY A 429 -16.73 10.60 -16.75
N ILE A 430 -17.97 10.75 -17.19
CA ILE A 430 -18.37 10.44 -18.58
C ILE A 430 -18.15 11.70 -19.40
N THR A 431 -17.22 11.66 -20.33
CA THR A 431 -16.92 12.78 -21.23
C THR A 431 -17.49 12.55 -22.62
N LEU A 432 -17.86 13.64 -23.28
CA LEU A 432 -18.49 13.65 -24.57
C LEU A 432 -17.57 14.33 -25.62
N PRO A 433 -17.73 14.12 -26.93
CA PRO A 433 -16.88 14.74 -27.93
C PRO A 433 -16.80 16.28 -27.83
N GLU A 434 -17.90 16.94 -27.42
CA GLU A 434 -17.95 18.39 -27.21
C GLU A 434 -17.06 18.90 -26.05
N ASP A 435 -16.63 18.04 -25.15
CA ASP A 435 -15.71 18.39 -24.06
C ASP A 435 -14.25 18.52 -24.55
N TYR A 436 -13.99 18.12 -25.80
CA TYR A 436 -12.66 18.13 -26.42
C TYR A 436 -12.61 19.11 -27.58
N PRO A 437 -12.21 20.37 -27.38
CA PRO A 437 -12.05 21.33 -28.45
C PRO A 437 -11.18 20.80 -29.59
N ASP A 438 -11.69 20.81 -30.82
CA ASP A 438 -11.02 20.20 -31.98
C ASP A 438 -10.60 18.73 -31.80
N GLY A 439 -11.31 18.01 -30.95
CA GLY A 439 -11.01 16.61 -30.61
C GLY A 439 -9.77 16.41 -29.71
N VAL A 440 -9.30 17.46 -29.03
CA VAL A 440 -8.04 17.43 -28.27
C VAL A 440 -8.22 17.95 -26.85
N LEU A 441 -7.71 17.20 -25.87
CA LEU A 441 -7.37 17.70 -24.53
C LEU A 441 -5.85 17.94 -24.50
N ALA A 442 -5.44 19.20 -24.48
CA ALA A 442 -4.03 19.56 -24.53
C ALA A 442 -3.25 19.06 -23.29
N SER A 443 -1.93 18.87 -23.44
CA SER A 443 -1.06 18.54 -22.30
C SER A 443 -1.23 19.54 -21.16
N GLY A 444 -1.19 19.05 -19.91
CA GLY A 444 -1.33 19.86 -18.70
C GLY A 444 -2.76 20.26 -18.34
N GLU A 445 -3.77 19.82 -19.10
CA GLU A 445 -5.17 20.09 -18.79
C GLU A 445 -5.77 19.07 -17.84
N THR A 446 -6.88 19.42 -17.21
CA THR A 446 -7.69 18.51 -16.39
C THR A 446 -9.15 18.63 -16.79
N LEU A 447 -9.79 17.51 -17.10
CA LEU A 447 -11.21 17.43 -17.43
C LEU A 447 -11.91 16.62 -16.34
N ASP A 448 -12.66 17.30 -15.47
CA ASP A 448 -13.34 16.70 -14.33
C ASP A 448 -14.86 16.77 -14.48
N LYS A 449 -15.45 15.64 -14.82
CA LYS A 449 -16.90 15.41 -14.92
C LYS A 449 -17.43 14.47 -13.82
N ALA A 450 -16.66 14.24 -12.76
CA ALA A 450 -17.07 13.30 -11.71
C ALA A 450 -18.34 13.72 -10.95
N GLY A 451 -18.69 15.00 -10.99
CA GLY A 451 -19.95 15.53 -10.44
C GLY A 451 -21.21 15.23 -11.25
N ASP A 452 -21.05 14.79 -12.51
CA ASP A 452 -22.18 14.55 -13.42
C ASP A 452 -22.71 13.12 -13.37
N VAL A 453 -22.14 12.25 -12.53
CA VAL A 453 -22.57 10.86 -12.33
C VAL A 453 -23.28 10.77 -10.98
N ALA A 454 -24.57 11.06 -10.99
CA ALA A 454 -25.50 10.75 -9.88
C ALA A 454 -25.90 9.27 -9.89
#